data_cc25baef9627be04925a8f59a8b4647f
#
_entry.id   cc25baef9627be04925a8f59a8b4647f
#
_cell.length_a   1.000
_cell.length_b   1.000
_cell.length_c   1.000
_cell.angle_alpha   90.00
_cell.angle_beta   90.00
_cell.angle_gamma   90.00
#
_symmetry.space_group_name_H-M   'P 1'
#
loop_
_entity.id
_entity.type
_entity.pdbx_description
1 polymer ?
#
loop_
_entity_poly.entity_id
_entity_poly.type
_entity_poly.pdbx_seq_one_letter_code
_entity_poly.pdbx_strand_id
1 'polypeptide(L)'
;MKDDCDQVILNRDDAAGSRLDTTYTHKQHKGIQLIDQPDLTTRTDFVHNYSALLQTSSYLFPESGTTPKVCVGVVKPRVVYEKCPTQHMADVQMLESREELPSVFKCPDGNPKSIWCVRVDGAGDEGPSHKEVAFLWTEKHLKQNHKLTCVTTRYSGGCYLNEVELMNGCLAVAHSNLYIPSTLGGPVHTAKGTDENQLKKNLDLAADVYISRVQGTPCGEAKVQLYKGADGPEAKKLLNRRQMLLKFLSGKLESVSQSQVAKLV
;
A
#
# COMPACT_ATOMS: atom_id res chain seq x y z
N MET A 1 32.05 7.14 13.37
CA MET A 1 30.83 7.21 12.56
C MET A 1 30.12 5.88 12.75
N LYS A 2 28.97 5.86 13.43
CA LYS A 2 28.16 4.63 13.54
C LYS A 2 27.56 4.37 12.16
N ASP A 3 27.65 3.12 11.73
CA ASP A 3 27.17 2.68 10.43
C ASP A 3 25.68 3.04 10.25
N ASP A 4 25.40 3.96 9.33
CA ASP A 4 24.02 4.29 8.87
C ASP A 4 23.32 3.11 8.17
N CYS A 5 23.97 1.94 8.11
CA CYS A 5 23.44 0.76 7.45
C CYS A 5 22.36 0.02 8.25
N ASP A 6 22.26 0.21 9.58
CA ASP A 6 21.32 -0.50 10.48
C ASP A 6 19.94 0.17 10.56
N GLN A 7 19.55 0.98 9.58
CA GLN A 7 18.26 1.67 9.60
C GLN A 7 17.43 1.45 8.36
N VAL A 8 16.11 1.31 8.56
CA VAL A 8 15.07 1.39 7.53
C VAL A 8 14.38 2.74 7.70
N ILE A 9 14.45 3.57 6.68
CA ILE A 9 13.64 4.79 6.60
C ILE A 9 12.53 4.53 5.59
N LEU A 10 11.29 4.66 6.01
CA LEU A 10 10.11 4.43 5.19
C LEU A 10 9.22 5.67 5.18
N ASN A 11 8.99 6.22 4.00
CA ASN A 11 7.92 7.19 3.77
C ASN A 11 6.77 6.45 3.07
N ARG A 12 5.57 6.53 3.63
CA ARG A 12 4.40 5.85 3.11
C ARG A 12 3.25 6.80 2.88
N ASP A 13 2.49 6.56 1.81
CA ASP A 13 1.23 7.22 1.50
C ASP A 13 0.43 6.38 0.50
N ASP A 14 -0.86 6.65 0.38
CA ASP A 14 -1.70 6.03 -0.65
C ASP A 14 -1.84 6.96 -1.85
N ALA A 15 -1.37 6.52 -3.01
CA ALA A 15 -1.62 7.23 -4.27
C ALA A 15 -3.11 7.27 -4.57
N ALA A 16 -3.54 8.31 -5.29
CA ALA A 16 -4.88 8.35 -5.85
C ALA A 16 -5.10 7.13 -6.75
N GLY A 17 -6.24 6.46 -6.57
CA GLY A 17 -6.52 5.22 -7.28
C GLY A 17 -6.84 5.43 -8.77
N SER A 18 -6.58 4.41 -9.58
CA SER A 18 -7.02 4.32 -10.97
C SER A 18 -8.38 3.62 -11.05
N ARG A 19 -9.38 4.28 -11.65
CA ARG A 19 -10.71 3.68 -11.88
C ARG A 19 -10.68 2.85 -13.14
N LEU A 20 -11.35 1.70 -13.08
CA LEU A 20 -11.67 0.93 -14.27
C LEU A 20 -12.79 1.64 -15.08
N ASP A 21 -12.89 1.31 -16.35
CA ASP A 21 -13.88 1.88 -17.28
C ASP A 21 -13.77 3.40 -17.46
N THR A 22 -12.63 3.99 -17.08
CA THR A 22 -12.42 5.42 -17.16
C THR A 22 -10.98 5.69 -17.60
N THR A 23 -10.78 6.62 -18.51
CA THR A 23 -9.45 7.09 -18.86
C THR A 23 -9.05 8.23 -17.93
N TYR A 24 -7.95 8.07 -17.23
CA TYR A 24 -7.38 9.13 -16.41
C TYR A 24 -6.43 10.00 -17.25
N THR A 25 -6.55 11.30 -17.09
CA THR A 25 -5.63 12.26 -17.72
C THR A 25 -5.00 13.15 -16.66
N HIS A 26 -3.68 13.16 -16.60
CA HIS A 26 -2.95 14.08 -15.73
C HIS A 26 -3.12 15.55 -16.19
N LYS A 27 -3.24 16.49 -15.25
CA LYS A 27 -3.48 17.93 -15.57
C LYS A 27 -2.47 18.53 -16.55
N GLN A 28 -1.25 18.02 -16.59
CA GLN A 28 -0.17 18.49 -17.46
C GLN A 28 -0.17 17.82 -18.84
N HIS A 29 -0.99 16.81 -19.07
CA HIS A 29 -1.09 16.10 -20.33
C HIS A 29 -2.44 16.36 -20.98
N LYS A 30 -2.43 16.67 -22.29
CA LYS A 30 -3.68 16.69 -23.06
C LYS A 30 -4.19 15.26 -23.20
N GLY A 31 -5.41 15.03 -22.74
CA GLY A 31 -6.09 13.76 -22.96
C GLY A 31 -6.45 13.61 -24.43
N ILE A 32 -6.24 12.41 -24.96
CA ILE A 32 -6.78 12.02 -26.26
C ILE A 32 -8.04 11.21 -25.96
N GLN A 33 -9.20 11.77 -26.27
CA GLN A 33 -10.47 11.06 -26.18
C GLN A 33 -10.81 10.50 -27.56
N LEU A 34 -10.94 9.19 -27.65
CA LEU A 34 -11.52 8.55 -28.84
C LEU A 34 -13.05 8.63 -28.76
N ILE A 35 -13.71 8.72 -29.91
CA ILE A 35 -15.16 8.99 -30.03
C ILE A 35 -16.02 7.98 -29.24
N ASP A 36 -15.54 6.72 -29.08
CA ASP A 36 -16.24 5.63 -28.41
C ASP A 36 -15.66 5.29 -27.02
N GLN A 37 -14.81 6.15 -26.47
CA GLN A 37 -14.26 5.91 -25.12
C GLN A 37 -15.06 6.66 -24.05
N PRO A 38 -15.31 6.00 -22.90
CA PRO A 38 -15.99 6.62 -21.80
C PRO A 38 -15.18 7.78 -21.18
N ASP A 39 -15.85 8.55 -20.37
CA ASP A 39 -15.44 9.83 -19.83
C ASP A 39 -13.97 9.95 -19.40
N LEU A 40 -13.33 11.02 -19.89
CA LEU A 40 -12.05 11.49 -19.39
C LEU A 40 -12.24 12.14 -18.02
N THR A 41 -11.53 11.66 -17.02
CA THR A 41 -11.50 12.33 -15.72
C THR A 41 -10.13 12.91 -15.44
N THR A 42 -10.09 14.17 -15.02
CA THR A 42 -8.87 14.85 -14.58
C THR A 42 -8.74 14.83 -13.05
N ARG A 43 -9.73 14.32 -12.35
CA ARG A 43 -9.75 14.29 -10.89
C ARG A 43 -9.44 12.90 -10.37
N THR A 44 -8.39 12.80 -9.58
CA THR A 44 -8.02 11.62 -8.82
C THR A 44 -8.56 11.66 -7.40
N ASP A 45 -9.17 12.81 -6.98
CA ASP A 45 -9.63 13.01 -5.61
C ASP A 45 -10.87 12.17 -5.32
N PHE A 46 -10.79 11.42 -4.25
CA PHE A 46 -11.84 10.72 -3.51
C PHE A 46 -13.01 10.17 -4.35
N VAL A 47 -12.80 9.03 -4.90
CA VAL A 47 -13.84 8.27 -5.60
C VAL A 47 -14.82 7.70 -4.57
N HIS A 48 -16.09 8.12 -4.60
CA HIS A 48 -17.12 7.60 -3.70
C HIS A 48 -17.54 6.15 -4.00
N ASN A 49 -17.36 5.68 -5.23
CA ASN A 49 -17.64 4.29 -5.60
C ASN A 49 -16.34 3.51 -5.73
N TYR A 50 -16.04 2.67 -4.73
CA TYR A 50 -14.80 1.88 -4.65
C TYR A 50 -14.86 0.54 -5.38
N SER A 51 -16.00 0.15 -5.95
CA SER A 51 -16.18 -1.19 -6.53
C SER A 51 -15.27 -1.49 -7.72
N ALA A 52 -14.82 -0.46 -8.43
CA ALA A 52 -13.97 -0.60 -9.62
C ALA A 52 -12.67 0.23 -9.49
N LEU A 53 -12.09 0.31 -8.28
CA LEU A 53 -10.91 1.11 -7.99
C LEU A 53 -9.68 0.22 -7.73
N LEU A 54 -8.59 0.49 -8.46
CA LEU A 54 -7.24 0.03 -8.14
C LEU A 54 -6.53 1.12 -7.36
N GLN A 55 -6.18 0.88 -6.11
CA GLN A 55 -5.39 1.81 -5.31
C GLN A 55 -3.96 1.31 -5.18
N THR A 56 -2.99 2.21 -5.30
CA THR A 56 -1.59 1.91 -5.06
C THR A 56 -1.18 2.52 -3.72
N SER A 57 -0.72 1.68 -2.80
CA SER A 57 -0.01 2.16 -1.62
C SER A 57 1.46 2.31 -1.96
N SER A 58 1.99 3.51 -1.77
CA SER A 58 3.36 3.89 -2.09
C SER A 58 4.25 3.78 -0.87
N TYR A 59 5.37 3.09 -1.02
CA TYR A 59 6.41 2.87 -0.03
C TYR A 59 7.72 3.39 -0.61
N LEU A 60 8.18 4.51 -0.12
CA LEU A 60 9.44 5.11 -0.54
C LEU A 60 10.48 4.92 0.56
N PHE A 61 11.57 4.29 0.20
CA PHE A 61 12.77 4.14 1.02
C PHE A 61 13.81 5.12 0.47
N PRO A 62 14.03 6.27 1.14
CA PRO A 62 15.02 7.24 0.69
C PRO A 62 16.43 6.67 0.77
N GLU A 63 17.32 7.28 0.02
CA GLU A 63 18.75 6.97 0.11
C GLU A 63 19.24 7.20 1.55
N SER A 64 19.98 6.23 2.08
CA SER A 64 20.56 6.30 3.43
C SER A 64 21.86 5.50 3.50
N GLY A 65 22.96 6.19 3.74
CA GLY A 65 24.28 5.58 3.76
C GLY A 65 24.60 4.85 2.45
N THR A 66 24.74 3.55 2.51
CA THR A 66 25.00 2.68 1.33
C THR A 66 23.71 2.13 0.68
N THR A 67 22.54 2.38 1.28
CA THR A 67 21.26 1.92 0.77
C THR A 67 20.76 2.89 -0.30
N PRO A 68 20.59 2.46 -1.56
CA PRO A 68 20.07 3.32 -2.61
C PRO A 68 18.59 3.64 -2.37
N LYS A 69 18.11 4.73 -2.99
CA LYS A 69 16.69 5.05 -3.01
C LYS A 69 15.89 3.95 -3.68
N VAL A 70 14.84 3.47 -3.03
CA VAL A 70 13.93 2.45 -3.55
C VAL A 70 12.49 2.94 -3.49
N CYS A 71 11.78 2.80 -4.62
CA CYS A 71 10.38 3.19 -4.77
C CYS A 71 9.54 1.94 -5.03
N VAL A 72 8.60 1.66 -4.16
CA VAL A 72 7.73 0.48 -4.26
C VAL A 72 6.28 0.88 -4.19
N GLY A 73 5.46 0.40 -5.13
CA GLY A 73 4.00 0.52 -5.07
C GLY A 73 3.34 -0.84 -4.87
N VAL A 74 2.35 -0.91 -4.00
CA VAL A 74 1.53 -2.10 -3.78
C VAL A 74 0.13 -1.84 -4.30
N VAL A 75 -0.21 -2.49 -5.41
CA VAL A 75 -1.48 -2.31 -6.14
C VAL A 75 -2.56 -3.17 -5.52
N LYS A 76 -3.64 -2.54 -5.10
CA LYS A 76 -4.74 -3.17 -4.35
C LYS A 76 -6.09 -2.83 -4.94
N PRO A 77 -6.81 -3.78 -5.58
CA PRO A 77 -8.24 -3.64 -5.82
C PRO A 77 -9.01 -3.44 -4.51
N ARG A 78 -9.73 -2.33 -4.39
CA ARG A 78 -10.40 -1.93 -3.12
C ARG A 78 -11.47 -2.90 -2.62
N VAL A 79 -12.08 -3.66 -3.53
CA VAL A 79 -13.06 -4.70 -3.18
C VAL A 79 -12.40 -5.94 -2.57
N VAL A 80 -11.12 -6.18 -2.91
CA VAL A 80 -10.37 -7.35 -2.44
C VAL A 80 -9.55 -7.02 -1.20
N TYR A 81 -8.95 -5.83 -1.16
CA TYR A 81 -8.06 -5.40 -0.08
C TYR A 81 -8.68 -4.24 0.69
N GLU A 82 -8.93 -4.45 1.96
CA GLU A 82 -9.43 -3.40 2.84
C GLU A 82 -8.35 -2.35 3.10
N LYS A 83 -8.73 -1.06 3.07
CA LYS A 83 -7.83 0.01 3.51
C LYS A 83 -7.81 0.03 5.04
N CYS A 84 -6.81 -0.61 5.64
CA CYS A 84 -6.67 -0.69 7.09
C CYS A 84 -5.20 -0.87 7.50
N PRO A 85 -4.85 -0.54 8.76
CA PRO A 85 -3.50 -0.70 9.27
C PRO A 85 -2.96 -2.12 9.14
N THR A 86 -3.81 -3.11 9.38
CA THR A 86 -3.42 -4.53 9.29
C THR A 86 -3.01 -4.94 7.87
N GLN A 87 -3.72 -4.45 6.82
CA GLN A 87 -3.33 -4.71 5.43
C GLN A 87 -1.98 -4.05 5.12
N HIS A 88 -1.76 -2.82 5.59
CA HIS A 88 -0.48 -2.15 5.40
C HIS A 88 0.67 -2.86 6.09
N MET A 89 0.45 -3.39 7.29
CA MET A 89 1.47 -4.20 7.97
C MET A 89 1.75 -5.50 7.21
N ALA A 90 0.72 -6.15 6.66
CA ALA A 90 0.90 -7.33 5.81
C ALA A 90 1.70 -6.99 4.53
N ASP A 91 1.44 -5.85 3.90
CA ASP A 91 2.20 -5.38 2.75
C ASP A 91 3.67 -5.14 3.12
N VAL A 92 3.97 -4.51 4.26
CA VAL A 92 5.35 -4.31 4.75
C VAL A 92 6.05 -5.64 4.96
N GLN A 93 5.41 -6.63 5.61
CA GLN A 93 5.98 -7.96 5.82
C GLN A 93 6.24 -8.70 4.50
N MET A 94 5.34 -8.56 3.53
CA MET A 94 5.54 -9.08 2.18
C MET A 94 6.77 -8.45 1.53
N LEU A 95 6.94 -7.13 1.62
CA LEU A 95 8.09 -6.43 1.05
C LEU A 95 9.41 -6.87 1.71
N GLU A 96 9.42 -7.10 3.02
CA GLU A 96 10.59 -7.61 3.75
C GLU A 96 11.04 -9.01 3.25
N SER A 97 10.11 -9.81 2.73
CA SER A 97 10.39 -11.14 2.21
C SER A 97 10.85 -11.15 0.75
N ARG A 98 10.86 -9.98 0.07
CA ARG A 98 11.25 -9.90 -1.34
C ARG A 98 12.76 -9.99 -1.53
N GLU A 99 13.18 -10.92 -2.38
CA GLU A 99 14.59 -11.15 -2.71
C GLU A 99 15.21 -9.97 -3.49
N GLU A 100 14.38 -9.12 -4.10
CA GLU A 100 14.80 -7.94 -4.85
C GLU A 100 15.07 -6.72 -3.96
N LEU A 101 14.69 -6.78 -2.67
CA LEU A 101 14.77 -5.65 -1.73
C LEU A 101 15.71 -5.88 -0.52
N PRO A 102 16.75 -6.73 -0.59
CA PRO A 102 17.54 -7.07 0.59
C PRO A 102 18.28 -5.87 1.18
N SER A 103 18.80 -4.97 0.37
CA SER A 103 19.52 -3.77 0.82
C SER A 103 18.65 -2.80 1.62
N VAL A 104 17.33 -2.84 1.43
CA VAL A 104 16.38 -2.02 2.20
C VAL A 104 16.27 -2.52 3.62
N PHE A 105 16.13 -3.84 3.81
CA PHE A 105 15.72 -4.46 5.08
C PHE A 105 16.84 -5.18 5.81
N LYS A 106 17.98 -5.44 5.14
CA LYS A 106 19.11 -6.17 5.71
C LYS A 106 20.40 -5.35 5.63
N CYS A 107 21.23 -5.54 6.61
CA CYS A 107 22.61 -5.04 6.59
C CYS A 107 23.46 -5.86 5.60
N PRO A 108 24.65 -5.38 5.21
CA PRO A 108 25.57 -6.11 4.33
C PRO A 108 25.98 -7.50 4.83
N ASP A 109 25.93 -7.73 6.13
CA ASP A 109 26.19 -9.03 6.78
C ASP A 109 24.99 -9.99 6.74
N GLY A 110 23.86 -9.57 6.11
CA GLY A 110 22.63 -10.33 5.99
C GLY A 110 21.67 -10.24 7.20
N ASN A 111 22.08 -9.60 8.30
CA ASN A 111 21.23 -9.43 9.45
C ASN A 111 20.11 -8.40 9.18
N PRO A 112 18.87 -8.61 9.72
CA PRO A 112 17.82 -7.62 9.63
C PRO A 112 18.24 -6.29 10.25
N LYS A 113 17.86 -5.18 9.63
CA LYS A 113 18.06 -3.85 10.18
C LYS A 113 17.20 -3.66 11.41
N SER A 114 17.76 -3.09 12.47
CA SER A 114 17.14 -3.03 13.79
C SER A 114 16.51 -1.67 14.14
N ILE A 115 16.71 -0.65 13.33
CA ILE A 115 16.16 0.70 13.54
C ILE A 115 15.15 0.98 12.42
N TRP A 116 13.91 1.33 12.82
CA TRP A 116 12.84 1.68 11.90
C TRP A 116 12.36 3.12 12.14
N CYS A 117 12.44 3.93 11.11
CA CYS A 117 11.93 5.30 11.07
C CYS A 117 10.85 5.39 10.00
N VAL A 118 9.59 5.42 10.42
CA VAL A 118 8.42 5.40 9.53
C VAL A 118 7.75 6.76 9.54
N ARG A 119 7.54 7.32 8.36
CA ARG A 119 6.85 8.59 8.14
C ARG A 119 5.58 8.34 7.34
N VAL A 120 4.46 8.75 7.91
CA VAL A 120 3.13 8.57 7.33
C VAL A 120 2.36 9.90 7.39
N ASP A 121 1.22 9.96 6.73
CA ASP A 121 0.28 11.02 7.00
C ASP A 121 -0.53 10.72 8.28
N GLY A 122 -1.47 11.61 8.66
CA GLY A 122 -2.29 11.46 9.86
C GLY A 122 -3.56 10.65 9.65
N ALA A 123 -3.71 9.94 8.52
CA ALA A 123 -4.92 9.18 8.20
C ALA A 123 -5.17 8.03 9.17
N GLY A 124 -6.43 7.63 9.30
CA GLY A 124 -6.87 6.62 10.27
C GLY A 124 -6.29 5.23 10.10
N ASP A 125 -5.78 4.91 8.91
CA ASP A 125 -5.17 3.63 8.58
C ASP A 125 -3.63 3.62 8.72
N GLU A 126 -3.02 4.75 9.07
CA GLU A 126 -1.56 4.84 9.15
C GLU A 126 -1.03 5.77 10.25
N GLY A 127 -1.85 6.70 10.74
CA GLY A 127 -1.44 7.67 11.75
C GLY A 127 -1.10 7.00 13.10
N PRO A 128 0.05 7.36 13.74
CA PRO A 128 0.51 6.70 14.97
C PRO A 128 -0.39 6.95 16.19
N SER A 129 -1.30 7.90 16.12
CA SER A 129 -2.31 8.14 17.17
C SER A 129 -3.42 7.07 17.20
N HIS A 130 -3.57 6.27 16.15
CA HIS A 130 -4.56 5.21 16.08
C HIS A 130 -4.06 3.95 16.78
N LYS A 131 -4.89 3.40 17.67
CA LYS A 131 -4.51 2.24 18.52
C LYS A 131 -4.09 1.01 17.72
N GLU A 132 -4.76 0.72 16.60
CA GLU A 132 -4.42 -0.42 15.73
C GLU A 132 -3.02 -0.23 15.12
N VAL A 133 -2.68 0.97 14.64
CA VAL A 133 -1.36 1.31 14.11
C VAL A 133 -0.29 1.15 15.18
N ALA A 134 -0.50 1.78 16.35
CA ALA A 134 0.44 1.69 17.47
C ALA A 134 0.68 0.24 17.90
N PHE A 135 -0.39 -0.57 17.99
CA PHE A 135 -0.28 -1.98 18.35
C PHE A 135 0.55 -2.77 17.33
N LEU A 136 0.27 -2.64 16.05
CA LEU A 136 0.95 -3.41 14.99
C LEU A 136 2.45 -3.08 14.91
N TRP A 137 2.82 -1.82 15.03
CA TRP A 137 4.22 -1.42 15.05
C TRP A 137 4.95 -1.86 16.34
N THR A 138 4.26 -1.82 17.50
CA THR A 138 4.80 -2.37 18.75
C THR A 138 5.01 -3.88 18.65
N GLU A 139 4.03 -4.59 18.11
CA GLU A 139 4.14 -6.03 17.89
C GLU A 139 5.33 -6.38 16.97
N LYS A 140 5.47 -5.66 15.85
CA LYS A 140 6.59 -5.83 14.92
C LYS A 140 7.93 -5.56 15.64
N HIS A 141 8.01 -4.47 16.42
CA HIS A 141 9.18 -4.12 17.21
C HIS A 141 9.61 -5.28 18.13
N LEU A 142 8.65 -5.82 18.89
CA LEU A 142 8.93 -6.90 19.84
C LEU A 142 9.30 -8.22 19.13
N LYS A 143 8.56 -8.60 18.08
CA LYS A 143 8.80 -9.85 17.35
C LYS A 143 10.14 -9.89 16.63
N GLN A 144 10.56 -8.76 16.08
CA GLN A 144 11.82 -8.65 15.34
C GLN A 144 12.97 -8.12 16.18
N ASN A 145 12.73 -7.90 17.48
CA ASN A 145 13.72 -7.40 18.45
C ASN A 145 14.46 -6.13 17.96
N HIS A 146 13.67 -5.16 17.46
CA HIS A 146 14.23 -3.90 17.00
C HIS A 146 14.86 -3.13 18.16
N LYS A 147 15.94 -2.38 17.88
CA LYS A 147 16.52 -1.42 18.84
C LYS A 147 15.65 -0.17 18.98
N LEU A 148 15.05 0.27 17.87
CA LEU A 148 14.19 1.44 17.81
C LEU A 148 13.14 1.27 16.72
N THR A 149 11.90 1.62 17.04
CA THR A 149 10.83 1.83 16.05
C THR A 149 10.17 3.17 16.32
N CYS A 150 10.28 4.09 15.39
CA CYS A 150 9.72 5.43 15.47
C CYS A 150 8.73 5.62 14.31
N VAL A 151 7.46 5.83 14.64
CA VAL A 151 6.41 6.14 13.65
C VAL A 151 5.98 7.58 13.85
N THR A 152 6.12 8.40 12.83
CA THR A 152 5.85 9.83 12.88
C THR A 152 4.86 10.24 11.82
N THR A 153 4.06 11.26 12.12
CA THR A 153 3.21 11.94 11.15
C THR A 153 3.62 13.38 11.02
N ARG A 154 3.28 14.00 9.90
CA ARG A 154 3.50 15.42 9.70
C ARG A 154 2.34 16.22 10.31
N TYR A 155 2.57 17.50 10.56
CA TYR A 155 1.50 18.41 10.95
C TYR A 155 0.48 18.58 9.82
N SER A 156 -0.73 18.94 10.16
CA SER A 156 -1.79 19.18 9.19
C SER A 156 -1.35 20.22 8.14
N GLY A 157 -1.47 19.89 6.86
CA GLY A 157 -1.00 20.70 5.74
C GLY A 157 0.47 20.52 5.36
N GLY A 158 1.23 19.66 6.05
CA GLY A 158 2.63 19.36 5.75
C GLY A 158 2.86 18.16 4.82
N CYS A 159 1.81 17.58 4.25
CA CYS A 159 1.88 16.41 3.37
C CYS A 159 2.78 16.64 2.14
N TYR A 160 2.79 17.86 1.56
CA TYR A 160 3.65 18.20 0.42
C TYR A 160 5.16 18.04 0.69
N LEU A 161 5.56 17.96 1.95
CA LEU A 161 6.94 17.67 2.37
C LEU A 161 7.24 16.17 2.44
N ASN A 162 6.25 15.31 2.20
CA ASN A 162 6.46 13.88 2.18
C ASN A 162 7.00 13.48 0.80
N GLU A 163 8.23 12.98 0.76
CA GLU A 163 8.88 12.60 -0.51
C GLU A 163 8.09 11.56 -1.30
N VAL A 164 7.26 10.76 -0.65
CA VAL A 164 6.41 9.78 -1.32
C VAL A 164 5.37 10.43 -2.24
N GLU A 165 5.00 11.69 -2.00
CA GLU A 165 4.13 12.46 -2.90
C GLU A 165 4.75 12.66 -4.30
N LEU A 166 6.07 12.77 -4.37
CA LEU A 166 6.77 12.81 -5.66
C LEU A 166 6.61 11.49 -6.40
N MET A 167 6.70 10.36 -5.69
CA MET A 167 6.45 9.04 -6.28
C MET A 167 4.99 8.91 -6.75
N ASN A 168 4.02 9.38 -5.95
CA ASN A 168 2.61 9.40 -6.33
C ASN A 168 2.39 10.25 -7.60
N GLY A 169 3.08 11.38 -7.73
CA GLY A 169 3.10 12.20 -8.94
C GLY A 169 3.64 11.44 -10.16
N CYS A 170 4.75 10.71 -10.01
CA CYS A 170 5.32 9.89 -11.09
C CYS A 170 4.34 8.79 -11.53
N LEU A 171 3.69 8.11 -10.59
CA LEU A 171 2.65 7.12 -10.88
C LEU A 171 1.45 7.74 -11.61
N ALA A 172 1.01 8.93 -11.20
CA ALA A 172 -0.10 9.64 -11.85
C ALA A 172 0.22 10.00 -13.31
N VAL A 173 1.46 10.35 -13.60
CA VAL A 173 1.91 10.58 -14.99
C VAL A 173 1.96 9.25 -15.77
N ALA A 174 2.50 8.20 -15.17
CA ALA A 174 2.69 6.90 -15.82
C ALA A 174 1.38 6.22 -16.22
N HIS A 175 0.32 6.36 -15.40
CA HIS A 175 -0.98 5.80 -15.73
C HIS A 175 -1.90 6.77 -16.52
N SER A 176 -1.40 7.93 -16.90
CA SER A 176 -2.14 8.84 -17.78
C SER A 176 -2.49 8.14 -19.10
N ASN A 177 -3.73 8.36 -19.55
CA ASN A 177 -4.30 7.75 -20.76
C ASN A 177 -4.40 6.20 -20.70
N LEU A 178 -4.26 5.59 -19.52
CA LEU A 178 -4.51 4.17 -19.33
C LEU A 178 -6.02 3.93 -19.15
N TYR A 179 -6.57 3.11 -20.03
CA TYR A 179 -7.93 2.59 -19.91
C TYR A 179 -7.88 1.09 -19.60
N ILE A 180 -8.55 0.68 -18.54
CA ILE A 180 -8.65 -0.72 -18.15
C ILE A 180 -10.14 -1.05 -17.98
N PRO A 181 -10.71 -1.95 -18.80
CA PRO A 181 -12.11 -2.34 -18.68
C PRO A 181 -12.34 -3.22 -17.44
N SER A 182 -13.48 -3.02 -16.77
CA SER A 182 -13.88 -3.85 -15.62
C SER A 182 -14.33 -5.28 -16.03
N THR A 183 -14.38 -5.57 -17.32
CA THR A 183 -14.87 -6.82 -17.89
C THR A 183 -13.77 -7.68 -18.51
N LEU A 184 -12.50 -7.46 -18.13
CA LEU A 184 -11.33 -8.16 -18.72
C LEU A 184 -11.45 -9.68 -18.77
N GLY A 185 -11.99 -10.31 -17.72
CA GLY A 185 -12.17 -11.76 -17.63
C GLY A 185 -13.62 -12.21 -17.89
N GLY A 186 -14.50 -11.29 -18.28
CA GLY A 186 -15.91 -11.58 -18.57
C GLY A 186 -16.89 -10.61 -17.91
N PRO A 187 -18.19 -10.69 -18.28
CA PRO A 187 -19.20 -9.79 -17.76
C PRO A 187 -19.44 -10.03 -16.26
N VAL A 188 -19.58 -8.95 -15.51
CA VAL A 188 -19.85 -8.96 -14.07
C VAL A 188 -21.36 -8.97 -13.79
N HIS A 189 -22.16 -8.37 -14.69
CA HIS A 189 -23.60 -8.30 -14.54
C HIS A 189 -24.26 -9.49 -15.21
N THR A 190 -25.07 -10.21 -14.47
CA THR A 190 -25.87 -11.34 -14.90
C THR A 190 -27.36 -11.03 -14.71
N ALA A 191 -28.24 -11.84 -15.26
CA ALA A 191 -29.68 -11.73 -15.01
C ALA A 191 -30.08 -11.88 -13.54
N LYS A 192 -29.16 -12.43 -12.69
CA LYS A 192 -29.36 -12.63 -11.26
C LYS A 192 -28.70 -11.54 -10.39
N GLY A 193 -28.08 -10.52 -10.99
CA GLY A 193 -27.36 -9.45 -10.32
C GLY A 193 -25.85 -9.46 -10.60
N THR A 194 -25.08 -8.82 -9.73
CA THR A 194 -23.63 -8.72 -9.85
C THR A 194 -22.95 -10.00 -9.35
N ASP A 195 -22.11 -10.61 -10.19
CA ASP A 195 -21.24 -11.71 -9.79
C ASP A 195 -19.96 -11.17 -9.14
N GLU A 196 -19.92 -11.21 -7.82
CA GLU A 196 -18.77 -10.70 -7.04
C GLU A 196 -17.49 -11.51 -7.29
N ASN A 197 -17.59 -12.81 -7.57
CA ASN A 197 -16.41 -13.62 -7.86
C ASN A 197 -15.80 -13.26 -9.21
N GLN A 198 -16.67 -13.02 -10.21
CA GLN A 198 -16.23 -12.53 -11.51
C GLN A 198 -15.61 -11.12 -11.39
N LEU A 199 -16.22 -10.24 -10.58
CA LEU A 199 -15.66 -8.91 -10.31
C LEU A 199 -14.26 -9.00 -9.70
N LYS A 200 -14.06 -9.86 -8.69
CA LYS A 200 -12.73 -10.07 -8.07
C LYS A 200 -11.70 -10.56 -9.08
N LYS A 201 -12.05 -11.51 -9.94
CA LYS A 201 -11.17 -11.99 -11.01
C LYS A 201 -10.81 -10.89 -12.00
N ASN A 202 -11.79 -10.10 -12.43
CA ASN A 202 -11.55 -8.98 -13.33
C ASN A 202 -10.62 -7.93 -12.71
N LEU A 203 -10.82 -7.63 -11.43
CA LEU A 203 -9.97 -6.68 -10.69
C LEU A 203 -8.55 -7.21 -10.50
N ASP A 204 -8.38 -8.50 -10.31
CA ASP A 204 -7.05 -9.12 -10.23
C ASP A 204 -6.31 -9.04 -11.57
N LEU A 205 -7.00 -9.34 -12.68
CA LEU A 205 -6.47 -9.14 -14.04
C LEU A 205 -6.17 -7.66 -14.32
N ALA A 206 -7.02 -6.76 -13.88
CA ALA A 206 -6.82 -5.33 -14.05
C ALA A 206 -5.58 -4.84 -13.28
N ALA A 207 -5.30 -5.41 -12.12
CA ALA A 207 -4.07 -5.12 -11.38
C ALA A 207 -2.83 -5.60 -12.16
N ASP A 208 -2.88 -6.77 -12.83
CA ASP A 208 -1.79 -7.23 -13.70
C ASP A 208 -1.55 -6.27 -14.88
N VAL A 209 -2.61 -5.84 -15.54
CA VAL A 209 -2.52 -4.86 -16.64
C VAL A 209 -1.91 -3.55 -16.14
N TYR A 210 -2.37 -3.04 -15.00
CA TYR A 210 -1.83 -1.82 -14.40
C TYR A 210 -0.34 -1.97 -14.08
N ILE A 211 0.04 -3.05 -13.40
CA ILE A 211 1.43 -3.33 -13.04
C ILE A 211 2.28 -3.42 -14.31
N SER A 212 1.88 -4.19 -15.31
CA SER A 212 2.66 -4.34 -16.55
C SER A 212 2.88 -3.01 -17.28
N ARG A 213 1.94 -2.08 -17.16
CA ARG A 213 2.01 -0.76 -17.81
C ARG A 213 2.85 0.25 -17.04
N VAL A 214 2.78 0.22 -15.71
CA VAL A 214 3.33 1.26 -14.83
C VAL A 214 4.65 0.83 -14.18
N GLN A 215 4.95 -0.47 -14.15
CA GLN A 215 6.20 -1.03 -13.65
C GLN A 215 7.42 -0.35 -14.30
N GLY A 216 8.40 0.02 -13.49
CA GLY A 216 9.64 0.63 -13.97
C GLY A 216 9.51 2.13 -14.27
N THR A 217 8.41 2.77 -13.89
CA THR A 217 8.24 4.23 -13.99
C THR A 217 9.41 4.96 -13.34
N PRO A 218 10.05 5.92 -14.02
CA PRO A 218 11.11 6.71 -13.43
C PRO A 218 10.61 7.57 -12.25
N CYS A 219 11.35 7.58 -11.15
CA CYS A 219 11.12 8.43 -9.99
C CYS A 219 12.46 9.00 -9.49
N GLY A 220 12.91 10.07 -10.12
CA GLY A 220 14.28 10.55 -10.01
C GLY A 220 15.25 9.52 -10.61
N GLU A 221 16.27 9.15 -9.86
CA GLU A 221 17.27 8.13 -10.27
C GLU A 221 16.77 6.69 -10.08
N ALA A 222 15.68 6.49 -9.29
CA ALA A 222 15.08 5.19 -9.05
C ALA A 222 14.00 4.87 -10.08
N LYS A 223 13.64 3.57 -10.14
CA LYS A 223 12.47 3.09 -10.88
C LYS A 223 11.47 2.50 -9.90
N VAL A 224 10.18 2.78 -10.11
CA VAL A 224 9.13 2.23 -9.26
C VAL A 224 8.96 0.74 -9.52
N GLN A 225 9.03 -0.06 -8.46
CA GLN A 225 8.70 -1.47 -8.47
C GLN A 225 7.27 -1.65 -8.00
N LEU A 226 6.48 -2.45 -8.71
CA LEU A 226 5.07 -2.66 -8.39
C LEU A 226 4.81 -4.12 -8.03
N TYR A 227 4.04 -4.32 -6.97
CA TYR A 227 3.57 -5.64 -6.51
C TYR A 227 2.07 -5.61 -6.27
N LYS A 228 1.40 -6.78 -6.31
CA LYS A 228 0.03 -6.91 -5.80
C LYS A 228 0.03 -6.86 -4.27
N GLY A 229 -1.12 -6.52 -3.69
CA GLY A 229 -1.34 -6.54 -2.24
C GLY A 229 -0.99 -7.89 -1.61
N ALA A 230 -0.56 -7.87 -0.37
CA ALA A 230 -0.23 -9.07 0.37
C ALA A 230 -1.48 -9.94 0.61
N ASP A 231 -1.48 -11.18 0.10
CA ASP A 231 -2.58 -12.14 0.19
C ASP A 231 -2.12 -13.55 0.61
N GLY A 232 -0.85 -13.70 0.91
CA GLY A 232 -0.24 -14.95 1.38
C GLY A 232 -0.76 -15.42 2.73
N PRO A 233 -0.32 -16.60 3.21
CA PRO A 233 -0.79 -17.19 4.47
C PRO A 233 -0.60 -16.28 5.68
N GLU A 234 0.54 -15.58 5.78
CA GLU A 234 0.84 -14.66 6.88
C GLU A 234 -0.06 -13.42 6.85
N ALA A 235 -0.32 -12.86 5.66
CA ALA A 235 -1.25 -11.74 5.50
C ALA A 235 -2.67 -12.14 5.93
N LYS A 236 -3.14 -13.32 5.50
CA LYS A 236 -4.44 -13.87 5.91
C LYS A 236 -4.52 -14.10 7.42
N LYS A 237 -3.45 -14.59 8.03
CA LYS A 237 -3.37 -14.76 9.50
C LYS A 237 -3.53 -13.42 10.23
N LEU A 238 -2.83 -12.37 9.78
CA LEU A 238 -2.96 -11.02 10.32
C LEU A 238 -4.39 -10.48 10.17
N LEU A 239 -4.97 -10.58 8.98
CA LEU A 239 -6.31 -10.06 8.68
C LEU A 239 -7.41 -10.82 9.44
N ASN A 240 -7.30 -12.13 9.58
CA ASN A 240 -8.27 -12.94 10.30
C ASN A 240 -8.34 -12.60 11.79
N ARG A 241 -7.23 -12.23 12.42
CA ARG A 241 -7.22 -11.81 13.84
C ARG A 241 -7.68 -10.36 14.06
N ARG A 242 -7.75 -9.53 12.99
CA ARG A 242 -8.02 -8.09 13.09
C ARG A 242 -9.30 -7.77 13.85
N GLN A 243 -10.39 -8.48 13.59
CA GLN A 243 -11.65 -8.22 14.29
C GLN A 243 -11.56 -8.44 15.81
N MET A 244 -10.82 -9.47 16.22
CA MET A 244 -10.57 -9.74 17.66
C MET A 244 -9.68 -8.64 18.25
N LEU A 245 -8.64 -8.23 17.52
CA LEU A 245 -7.76 -7.13 17.90
C LEU A 245 -8.55 -5.82 18.11
N LEU A 246 -9.43 -5.46 17.19
CA LEU A 246 -10.25 -4.26 17.30
C LEU A 246 -11.19 -4.31 18.52
N LYS A 247 -11.78 -5.46 18.83
CA LYS A 247 -12.59 -5.65 20.05
C LYS A 247 -11.74 -5.45 21.30
N PHE A 248 -10.54 -6.00 21.33
CA PHE A 248 -9.58 -5.83 22.43
C PHE A 248 -9.19 -4.34 22.60
N LEU A 249 -8.77 -3.68 21.53
CA LEU A 249 -8.36 -2.27 21.58
C LEU A 249 -9.49 -1.30 21.95
N SER A 250 -10.74 -1.67 21.69
CA SER A 250 -11.92 -0.89 22.07
C SER A 250 -12.41 -1.15 23.52
N GLY A 251 -11.74 -2.04 24.26
CA GLY A 251 -12.15 -2.43 25.63
C GLY A 251 -13.44 -3.25 25.70
N LYS A 252 -13.92 -3.78 24.57
CA LYS A 252 -15.15 -4.59 24.50
C LYS A 252 -14.94 -6.07 24.84
N LEU A 253 -13.70 -6.49 25.06
CA LEU A 253 -13.36 -7.83 25.56
C LEU A 253 -13.18 -7.75 27.09
N GLU A 254 -14.18 -8.15 27.84
CA GLU A 254 -14.20 -8.08 29.31
C GLU A 254 -13.26 -9.11 29.97
N SER A 255 -12.93 -10.18 29.29
CA SER A 255 -11.87 -11.12 29.71
C SER A 255 -11.28 -11.80 28.50
N VAL A 256 -9.99 -11.67 28.30
CA VAL A 256 -9.26 -12.41 27.28
C VAL A 256 -8.60 -13.59 27.99
N SER A 257 -9.04 -14.83 27.71
CA SER A 257 -8.35 -16.00 28.21
C SER A 257 -6.92 -16.07 27.67
N GLN A 258 -5.99 -16.68 28.39
CA GLN A 258 -4.61 -16.86 27.92
C GLN A 258 -4.53 -17.47 26.52
N SER A 259 -5.47 -18.39 26.17
CA SER A 259 -5.56 -18.97 24.84
C SER A 259 -6.01 -17.96 23.75
N GLN A 260 -6.76 -16.93 24.13
CA GLN A 260 -7.16 -15.86 23.21
C GLN A 260 -6.07 -14.80 23.06
N VAL A 261 -5.32 -14.52 24.13
CA VAL A 261 -4.11 -13.67 24.04
C VAL A 261 -3.09 -14.31 23.13
N ALA A 262 -2.85 -15.62 23.24
CA ALA A 262 -1.95 -16.36 22.36
C ALA A 262 -2.36 -16.31 20.86
N LYS A 263 -3.64 -16.05 20.55
CA LYS A 263 -4.11 -15.84 19.18
C LYS A 263 -3.98 -14.38 18.69
N LEU A 264 -3.77 -13.44 19.62
CA LEU A 264 -3.55 -12.04 19.29
C LEU A 264 -2.07 -11.73 19.02
N VAL A 265 -1.17 -12.49 19.58
CA VAL A 265 0.29 -12.42 19.41
C VAL A 265 0.74 -13.50 18.42
#